data_61540652e33054ea2ef7081076265fc6
#
_entry.id   61540652e33054ea2ef7081076265fc6
#
_cell.length_a   1.000
_cell.length_b   1.000
_cell.length_c   1.000
_cell.angle_alpha   90.00
_cell.angle_beta   90.00
_cell.angle_gamma   90.00
#
_symmetry.space_group_name_H-M   'P 1'
#
loop_
_entity.id
_entity.type
_entity.pdbx_description
1 polymer ?
#
loop_
_entity_poly.entity_id
_entity_poly.type
_entity_poly.pdbx_seq_one_letter_code
_entity_poly.pdbx_strand_id
1 'polypeptide(L)'
;MDKRIETICVQGGYTPGNGEPRQIPIIQSTTFKYDTSDDMAKLFDLEASGYFYTRLQNPTNDYVAKKLAELEGGTAGMLTSSGQAANFYAVFNIANAGDHVISTSAIYGGTYNLFNVTMRKMGVDLSLIHI
;
A
#
# COMPACT_ATOMS: atom_id res chain seq x y z
N MET A 1 -12.30 -22.14 6.26
CA MET A 1 -13.63 -21.49 6.19
C MET A 1 -13.39 -20.07 5.77
N ASP A 2 -13.98 -19.67 4.66
CA ASP A 2 -13.91 -18.28 4.24
C ASP A 2 -14.73 -17.42 5.21
N LYS A 3 -14.10 -16.36 5.72
CA LYS A 3 -14.78 -15.43 6.62
C LYS A 3 -15.84 -14.66 5.83
N ARG A 4 -16.98 -14.35 6.47
CA ARG A 4 -17.96 -13.43 5.89
C ARG A 4 -17.37 -12.01 5.83
N ILE A 5 -17.83 -11.21 4.88
CA ILE A 5 -17.34 -9.84 4.68
C ILE A 5 -17.49 -8.99 5.96
N GLU A 6 -18.60 -9.16 6.69
CA GLU A 6 -18.84 -8.44 7.93
C GLU A 6 -17.81 -8.82 9.01
N THR A 7 -17.37 -10.08 9.03
CA THR A 7 -16.33 -10.54 9.94
C THR A 7 -14.97 -9.94 9.55
N ILE A 8 -14.67 -9.87 8.26
CA ILE A 8 -13.41 -9.25 7.78
C ILE A 8 -13.41 -7.76 8.10
N CYS A 9 -14.52 -7.04 7.92
CA CYS A 9 -14.64 -5.62 8.29
C CYS A 9 -14.24 -5.36 9.75
N VAL A 10 -14.62 -6.28 10.67
CA VAL A 10 -14.32 -6.12 12.10
C VAL A 10 -12.96 -6.68 12.49
N GLN A 11 -12.61 -7.88 12.01
CA GLN A 11 -11.46 -8.66 12.51
C GLN A 11 -10.33 -8.84 11.49
N GLY A 12 -10.51 -8.42 10.23
CA GLY A 12 -9.50 -8.60 9.19
C GLY A 12 -8.22 -7.80 9.43
N GLY A 13 -7.13 -8.24 8.83
CA GLY A 13 -5.84 -7.56 8.83
C GLY A 13 -5.01 -7.68 10.09
N TYR A 14 -5.60 -8.05 11.24
CA TYR A 14 -4.90 -8.16 12.52
C TYR A 14 -5.34 -9.39 13.30
N THR A 15 -4.38 -10.14 13.79
CA THR A 15 -4.61 -11.26 14.70
C THR A 15 -3.82 -11.00 15.97
N PRO A 16 -4.48 -10.66 17.10
CA PRO A 16 -3.79 -10.40 18.34
C PRO A 16 -3.17 -11.67 18.92
N GLY A 17 -1.98 -11.54 19.46
CA GLY A 17 -1.32 -12.57 20.26
C GLY A 17 -1.86 -12.64 21.69
N ASN A 18 -1.25 -13.53 22.50
CA ASN A 18 -1.63 -13.68 23.89
C ASN A 18 -1.30 -12.41 24.70
N GLY A 19 -2.33 -11.79 25.31
CA GLY A 19 -2.20 -10.54 26.06
C GLY A 19 -2.15 -9.27 25.24
N GLU A 20 -2.26 -9.36 23.91
CA GLU A 20 -2.31 -8.19 23.04
C GLU A 20 -3.73 -7.60 22.92
N PRO A 21 -3.83 -6.30 22.58
CA PRO A 21 -5.12 -5.64 22.35
C PRO A 21 -5.90 -6.33 21.23
N ARG A 22 -7.23 -6.43 21.39
CA ARG A 22 -8.10 -6.95 20.32
C ARG A 22 -8.25 -5.99 19.14
N GLN A 23 -8.12 -4.70 19.40
CA GLN A 23 -8.18 -3.66 18.37
C GLN A 23 -6.79 -3.40 17.81
N ILE A 24 -6.72 -3.03 16.55
CA ILE A 24 -5.47 -2.60 15.91
C ILE A 24 -4.89 -1.43 16.68
N PRO A 25 -3.68 -1.56 17.27
CA PRO A 25 -3.05 -0.47 18.00
C PRO A 25 -2.61 0.63 17.04
N ILE A 26 -2.68 1.89 17.51
CA ILE A 26 -2.12 3.04 16.80
C ILE A 26 -0.68 3.24 17.28
N ILE A 27 0.27 2.91 16.42
CA ILE A 27 1.71 2.97 16.71
C ILE A 27 2.29 4.25 16.12
N GLN A 28 2.51 5.26 16.96
CA GLN A 28 3.05 6.58 16.59
C GLN A 28 4.57 6.64 16.85
N SER A 29 5.31 5.65 16.36
CA SER A 29 6.76 5.64 16.49
C SER A 29 7.42 5.83 15.11
N THR A 30 8.48 6.62 15.07
CA THR A 30 9.31 6.78 13.86
C THR A 30 10.28 5.62 13.72
N THR A 31 10.85 5.15 14.83
CA THR A 31 11.88 4.10 14.88
C THR A 31 11.48 3.02 15.88
N PHE A 32 12.09 1.86 15.76
CA PHE A 32 11.84 0.71 16.62
C PHE A 32 13.15 0.22 17.23
N LYS A 33 13.10 -0.22 18.50
CA LYS A 33 14.26 -0.70 19.26
C LYS A 33 14.52 -2.16 18.96
N TYR A 34 15.77 -2.50 18.75
CA TYR A 34 16.29 -3.86 18.74
C TYR A 34 17.35 -4.02 19.84
N ASP A 35 17.55 -5.23 20.33
CA ASP A 35 18.48 -5.48 21.44
C ASP A 35 19.94 -5.48 20.96
N THR A 36 20.18 -5.89 19.71
CA THR A 36 21.51 -5.92 19.12
C THR A 36 21.56 -5.27 17.73
N SER A 37 22.73 -4.81 17.30
CA SER A 37 22.96 -4.34 15.94
C SER A 37 22.84 -5.47 14.92
N ASP A 38 23.16 -6.70 15.29
CA ASP A 38 23.04 -7.87 14.41
C ASP A 38 21.57 -8.18 14.07
N ASP A 39 20.67 -8.02 15.04
CA ASP A 39 19.22 -8.18 14.79
C ASP A 39 18.73 -7.11 13.81
N MET A 40 19.24 -5.89 13.92
CA MET A 40 18.91 -4.82 12.98
C MET A 40 19.51 -5.09 11.59
N ALA A 41 20.76 -5.57 11.50
CA ALA A 41 21.41 -5.89 10.23
C ALA A 41 20.60 -6.91 9.42
N LYS A 42 20.09 -7.95 10.05
CA LYS A 42 19.23 -8.97 9.40
C LYS A 42 18.00 -8.40 8.71
N LEU A 43 17.44 -7.29 9.23
CA LEU A 43 16.32 -6.61 8.57
C LEU A 43 16.74 -5.92 7.27
N PHE A 44 17.92 -5.29 7.26
CA PHE A 44 18.48 -4.64 6.07
C PHE A 44 18.91 -5.67 5.02
N ASP A 45 19.37 -6.82 5.46
CA ASP A 45 19.76 -7.93 4.58
C ASP A 45 18.57 -8.79 4.13
N LEU A 46 17.34 -8.43 4.56
CA LEU A 46 16.09 -9.14 4.28
C LEU A 46 16.06 -10.60 4.78
N GLU A 47 16.90 -10.92 5.75
CA GLU A 47 16.97 -12.23 6.41
C GLU A 47 15.95 -12.38 7.54
N ALA A 48 15.43 -11.25 8.04
CA ALA A 48 14.38 -11.21 9.06
C ALA A 48 13.29 -10.22 8.67
N SER A 49 12.08 -10.45 9.18
CA SER A 49 10.96 -9.51 9.07
C SER A 49 10.82 -8.69 10.34
N GLY A 50 10.53 -7.39 10.20
CA GLY A 50 10.31 -6.51 11.35
C GLY A 50 10.20 -5.05 10.94
N TYR A 51 9.90 -4.21 11.91
CA TYR A 51 9.74 -2.77 11.71
C TYR A 51 10.95 -2.05 12.26
N PHE A 52 11.58 -1.18 11.50
CA PHE A 52 12.71 -0.39 11.98
C PHE A 52 12.53 1.12 11.74
N TYR A 53 11.79 1.51 10.72
CA TYR A 53 11.53 2.91 10.41
C TYR A 53 10.16 3.09 9.73
N THR A 54 9.32 3.96 10.30
CA THR A 54 7.93 4.14 9.87
C THR A 54 7.76 4.62 8.42
N ARG A 55 8.70 5.37 7.87
CA ARG A 55 8.65 5.75 6.45
C ARG A 55 8.63 4.54 5.51
N LEU A 56 9.24 3.44 5.93
CA LEU A 56 9.26 2.20 5.16
C LEU A 56 8.10 1.29 5.55
N GLN A 57 7.91 1.05 6.84
CA GLN A 57 6.86 0.16 7.35
C GLN A 57 6.43 0.58 8.75
N ASN A 58 5.13 0.47 9.02
CA ASN A 58 4.56 0.68 10.35
C ASN A 58 3.46 -0.36 10.60
N PRO A 59 3.41 -0.99 11.79
CA PRO A 59 2.41 -2.03 12.08
C PRO A 59 0.97 -1.57 11.83
N THR A 60 0.62 -0.33 12.22
CA THR A 60 -0.73 0.21 12.02
C THR A 60 -1.10 0.28 10.54
N ASN A 61 -0.19 0.78 9.71
CA ASN A 61 -0.40 0.87 8.25
C ASN A 61 -0.53 -0.53 7.63
N ASP A 62 0.31 -1.45 8.06
CA ASP A 62 0.30 -2.83 7.55
C ASP A 62 -0.99 -3.57 7.89
N TYR A 63 -1.51 -3.40 9.11
CA TYR A 63 -2.78 -4.01 9.50
C TYR A 63 -3.96 -3.46 8.67
N VAL A 64 -3.99 -2.16 8.42
CA VAL A 64 -5.01 -1.54 7.56
C VAL A 64 -4.87 -2.02 6.12
N ALA A 65 -3.65 -2.04 5.58
CA ALA A 65 -3.37 -2.52 4.23
C ALA A 65 -3.78 -4.00 4.05
N LYS A 66 -3.45 -4.86 5.03
CA LYS A 66 -3.87 -6.27 5.04
C LYS A 66 -5.39 -6.42 5.09
N LYS A 67 -6.08 -5.62 5.90
CA LYS A 67 -7.55 -5.64 5.97
C LYS A 67 -8.18 -5.28 4.62
N LEU A 68 -7.68 -4.24 3.96
CA LEU A 68 -8.16 -3.84 2.64
C LEU A 68 -7.88 -4.93 1.59
N ALA A 69 -6.70 -5.54 1.62
CA ALA A 69 -6.38 -6.66 0.75
C ALA A 69 -7.34 -7.86 0.97
N GLU A 70 -7.66 -8.22 2.23
CA GLU A 70 -8.64 -9.27 2.53
C GLU A 70 -10.05 -8.92 1.99
N LEU A 71 -10.48 -7.66 2.12
CA LEU A 71 -11.79 -7.21 1.64
C LEU A 71 -11.92 -7.21 0.12
N GLU A 72 -10.84 -6.84 -0.58
CA GLU A 72 -10.78 -6.77 -2.05
C GLU A 72 -10.34 -8.11 -2.69
N GLY A 73 -10.03 -9.13 -1.91
CA GLY A 73 -9.49 -10.39 -2.42
C GLY A 73 -8.10 -10.25 -3.04
N GLY A 74 -7.36 -9.20 -2.66
CA GLY A 74 -6.02 -8.92 -3.15
C GLY A 74 -4.93 -9.67 -2.38
N THR A 75 -3.75 -9.79 -2.97
CA THR A 75 -2.59 -10.44 -2.35
C THR A 75 -1.97 -9.57 -1.27
N ALA A 76 -1.91 -8.27 -1.48
CA ALA A 76 -1.33 -7.29 -0.57
C ALA A 76 -1.93 -5.90 -0.80
N GLY A 77 -1.70 -4.98 0.13
CA GLY A 77 -2.06 -3.58 0.01
C GLY A 77 -0.94 -2.67 0.48
N MET A 78 -0.96 -1.43 0.03
CA MET A 78 -0.06 -0.38 0.47
C MET A 78 -0.85 0.91 0.70
N LEU A 79 -0.60 1.58 1.81
CA LEU A 79 -1.21 2.88 2.08
C LEU A 79 -0.33 4.01 1.52
N THR A 80 -0.99 5.02 0.99
CA THR A 80 -0.36 6.23 0.48
C THR A 80 -0.95 7.47 1.12
N SER A 81 -0.29 8.62 0.98
CA SER A 81 -0.73 9.88 1.57
C SER A 81 -1.97 10.50 0.89
N SER A 82 -2.35 10.00 -0.29
CA SER A 82 -3.53 10.48 -1.03
C SER A 82 -3.95 9.48 -2.11
N GLY A 83 -5.20 9.57 -2.57
CA GLY A 83 -5.67 8.80 -3.72
C GLY A 83 -4.89 9.11 -5.00
N GLN A 84 -4.44 10.35 -5.21
CA GLN A 84 -3.58 10.69 -6.34
C GLN A 84 -2.21 10.04 -6.27
N ALA A 85 -1.62 9.92 -5.08
CA ALA A 85 -0.39 9.16 -4.88
C ALA A 85 -0.62 7.68 -5.19
N ALA A 86 -1.76 7.11 -4.79
CA ALA A 86 -2.12 5.72 -5.12
C ALA A 86 -2.20 5.51 -6.64
N ASN A 87 -2.92 6.38 -7.35
CA ASN A 87 -3.03 6.32 -8.81
C ASN A 87 -1.66 6.49 -9.50
N PHE A 88 -0.84 7.42 -9.01
CA PHE A 88 0.50 7.63 -9.53
C PHE A 88 1.38 6.39 -9.37
N TYR A 89 1.47 5.83 -8.16
CA TYR A 89 2.31 4.67 -7.91
C TYR A 89 1.83 3.40 -8.62
N ALA A 90 0.51 3.22 -8.76
CA ALA A 90 -0.03 2.09 -9.49
C ALA A 90 0.44 2.05 -10.95
N VAL A 91 0.50 3.19 -11.62
CA VAL A 91 0.97 3.28 -13.00
C VAL A 91 2.49 3.39 -13.08
N PHE A 92 3.11 4.24 -12.26
CA PHE A 92 4.56 4.45 -12.26
C PHE A 92 5.36 3.18 -11.96
N ASN A 93 4.79 2.25 -11.17
CA ASN A 93 5.44 0.98 -10.85
C ASN A 93 5.59 0.04 -12.04
N ILE A 94 4.75 0.19 -13.06
CA ILE A 94 4.69 -0.75 -14.20
C ILE A 94 4.96 -0.09 -15.56
N ALA A 95 4.88 1.24 -15.64
CA ALA A 95 5.08 2.00 -16.88
C ALA A 95 6.39 2.78 -16.86
N ASN A 96 7.12 2.72 -17.95
CA ASN A 96 8.37 3.44 -18.20
C ASN A 96 8.18 4.52 -19.25
N ALA A 97 9.18 5.38 -19.44
CA ALA A 97 9.20 6.32 -20.55
C ALA A 97 9.15 5.56 -21.90
N GLY A 98 8.20 5.95 -22.75
CA GLY A 98 7.89 5.27 -24.02
C GLY A 98 6.71 4.31 -23.95
N ASP A 99 6.21 4.00 -22.74
CA ASP A 99 5.03 3.15 -22.59
C ASP A 99 3.74 3.93 -22.80
N HIS A 100 2.67 3.19 -23.04
CA HIS A 100 1.36 3.72 -23.35
C HIS A 100 0.29 3.13 -22.43
N VAL A 101 -0.48 3.98 -21.76
CA VAL A 101 -1.57 3.61 -20.87
C VAL A 101 -2.91 3.87 -21.55
N ILE A 102 -3.83 2.94 -21.42
CA ILE A 102 -5.21 3.10 -21.89
C ILE A 102 -6.13 3.21 -20.68
N SER A 103 -6.98 4.22 -20.69
CA SER A 103 -7.95 4.45 -19.61
C SER A 103 -9.35 4.75 -20.14
N THR A 104 -10.36 4.53 -19.33
CA THR A 104 -11.70 5.02 -19.64
C THR A 104 -11.75 6.55 -19.66
N SER A 105 -12.58 7.11 -20.54
CA SER A 105 -12.84 8.55 -20.57
C SER A 105 -13.64 9.05 -19.35
N ALA A 106 -14.24 8.14 -18.57
CA ALA A 106 -15.04 8.44 -17.40
C ALA A 106 -14.24 8.50 -16.09
N ILE A 107 -12.90 8.59 -16.14
CA ILE A 107 -12.08 8.72 -14.95
C ILE A 107 -12.24 10.09 -14.28
N TYR A 108 -11.96 10.13 -12.98
CA TYR A 108 -11.92 11.37 -12.22
C TYR A 108 -10.97 12.40 -12.84
N GLY A 109 -11.41 13.67 -12.95
CA GLY A 109 -10.66 14.72 -13.64
C GLY A 109 -9.25 14.94 -13.11
N GLY A 110 -9.01 14.78 -11.80
CA GLY A 110 -7.67 14.82 -11.22
C GLY A 110 -6.77 13.68 -11.71
N THR A 111 -7.31 12.49 -11.88
CA THR A 111 -6.58 11.33 -12.43
C THR A 111 -6.30 11.52 -13.93
N TYR A 112 -7.25 12.09 -14.66
CA TYR A 112 -7.02 12.49 -16.05
C TYR A 112 -5.83 13.44 -16.17
N ASN A 113 -5.80 14.52 -15.36
CA ASN A 113 -4.67 15.44 -15.36
C ASN A 113 -3.35 14.80 -14.95
N LEU A 114 -3.38 13.89 -13.97
CA LEU A 114 -2.20 13.13 -13.58
C LEU A 114 -1.63 12.35 -14.76
N PHE A 115 -2.45 11.62 -15.48
CA PHE A 115 -2.01 10.76 -16.59
C PHE A 115 -1.68 11.58 -17.84
N ASN A 116 -2.57 12.47 -18.24
CA ASN A 116 -2.42 13.21 -19.51
C ASN A 116 -1.42 14.36 -19.46
N VAL A 117 -1.16 14.93 -18.28
CA VAL A 117 -0.24 16.07 -18.14
C VAL A 117 1.04 15.66 -17.42
N THR A 118 0.91 15.09 -16.21
CA THR A 118 2.08 14.83 -15.37
C THR A 118 2.88 13.64 -15.87
N MET A 119 2.23 12.50 -16.12
CA MET A 119 2.92 11.30 -16.58
C MET A 119 3.40 11.42 -18.03
N ARG A 120 2.70 12.22 -18.84
CA ARG A 120 3.17 12.55 -20.20
C ARG A 120 4.51 13.29 -20.20
N LYS A 121 4.75 14.15 -19.22
CA LYS A 121 6.08 14.79 -19.02
C LYS A 121 7.16 13.78 -18.66
N MET A 122 6.79 12.62 -18.13
CA MET A 122 7.69 11.51 -17.84
C MET A 122 7.84 10.53 -19.01
N GLY A 123 7.23 10.84 -20.15
CA GLY A 123 7.31 10.03 -21.36
C GLY A 123 6.29 8.89 -21.43
N VAL A 124 5.28 8.85 -20.56
CA VAL A 124 4.19 7.87 -20.64
C VAL A 124 3.01 8.48 -21.38
N ASP A 125 2.59 7.87 -22.48
CA ASP A 125 1.46 8.32 -23.27
C ASP A 125 0.14 7.77 -22.74
N LEU A 126 -0.95 8.56 -22.94
CA LEU A 126 -2.30 8.19 -22.55
C LEU A 126 -3.24 8.17 -23.77
N SER A 127 -4.03 7.13 -23.90
CA SER A 127 -5.25 7.12 -24.70
C SER A 127 -6.49 6.94 -23.82
N LEU A 128 -7.54 7.67 -24.17
CA LEU A 128 -8.86 7.52 -23.54
C LEU A 128 -9.79 6.77 -24.49
N ILE A 129 -10.47 5.80 -23.95
CA ILE A 129 -11.48 5.04 -24.70
C ILE A 129 -12.83 5.13 -23.99
N HIS A 130 -13.88 5.02 -24.77
CA HIS A 130 -15.23 4.85 -24.24
C HIS A 130 -15.44 3.36 -23.96
N ILE A 131 -15.71 3.04 -22.71
CA ILE A 131 -16.03 1.66 -22.28
C ILE A 131 -17.47 1.59 -21.87
#